data_a8f00046cfae43c5a36c4f2260370ded
#
_entry.id   a8f00046cfae43c5a36c4f2260370ded
#
_cell.length_a   1.000
_cell.length_b   1.000
_cell.length_c   1.000
_cell.angle_alpha   90.00
_cell.angle_beta   90.00
_cell.angle_gamma   90.00
#
_symmetry.space_group_name_H-M   'P 1'
#
loop_
_entity.id
_entity.type
_entity.pdbx_description
1 polymer ?
#
loop_
_entity_poly.entity_id
_entity_poly.type
_entity_poly.pdbx_seq_one_letter_code
_entity_poly.pdbx_strand_id
1 'polypeptide(L)'
;VLDKMDYLEQLGVEVIYFNPLFVSPSNHKYDSQDYDHVDPHCGKIVKDGGRLLEDWETDNTHADRYILRTTDSENLEASDRLLIRVIEEAHKRGIRVILDGVFNHCGSFNKWLDRERIYENKPGYEKGAYISEDSPYHDYFSFHDNNRFPYNPTYDGWWGHDTLPKLNYEGSRQLEDYILQVARKWVSAPFHADGWRLDVAADLGHSPEYNHRFWTKFRDTVKEANPHALIVAEHYGDPSSWLQGDQWDTVMNYDAFMEPVSWFLTGMEKHSDDYRQDLLGNADSFVGAMAYHGANMAMPSWLTAM
;
A
#
# COMPACT_ATOMS: atom_id res chain seq x y z
N VAL A 1 17.02 -9.15 5.35
CA VAL A 1 16.98 -9.50 3.90
C VAL A 1 18.41 -9.58 3.35
N LEU A 2 19.26 -8.56 3.51
CA LEU A 2 20.64 -8.55 2.97
C LEU A 2 21.43 -9.82 3.33
N ASP A 3 21.37 -10.28 4.56
CA ASP A 3 22.08 -11.48 5.03
C ASP A 3 21.55 -12.80 4.42
N LYS A 4 20.47 -12.73 3.67
CA LYS A 4 19.81 -13.89 3.02
C LYS A 4 19.77 -13.79 1.50
N MET A 5 20.42 -12.79 0.91
CA MET A 5 20.41 -12.61 -0.56
C MET A 5 20.99 -13.81 -1.31
N ASP A 6 22.13 -14.34 -0.85
CA ASP A 6 22.73 -15.54 -1.46
C ASP A 6 21.85 -16.77 -1.34
N TYR A 7 21.11 -16.91 -0.22
CA TYR A 7 20.14 -17.98 -0.03
C TYR A 7 18.96 -17.84 -1.01
N LEU A 8 18.43 -16.61 -1.18
CA LEU A 8 17.33 -16.35 -2.11
C LEU A 8 17.75 -16.62 -3.55
N GLU A 9 18.95 -16.22 -3.93
CA GLU A 9 19.53 -16.52 -5.26
C GLU A 9 19.65 -18.03 -5.47
N GLN A 10 20.22 -18.79 -4.50
CA GLN A 10 20.35 -20.23 -4.59
C GLN A 10 19.00 -20.96 -4.62
N LEU A 11 17.96 -20.39 -4.01
CA LEU A 11 16.60 -20.89 -4.06
C LEU A 11 15.92 -20.65 -5.42
N GLY A 12 16.53 -19.82 -6.29
CA GLY A 12 15.96 -19.45 -7.59
C GLY A 12 14.88 -18.37 -7.52
N VAL A 13 14.93 -17.51 -6.48
CA VAL A 13 14.00 -16.38 -6.38
C VAL A 13 14.34 -15.34 -7.43
N GLU A 14 13.37 -14.97 -8.26
CA GLU A 14 13.51 -13.96 -9.31
C GLU A 14 12.90 -12.60 -8.90
N VAL A 15 11.96 -12.61 -7.95
CA VAL A 15 11.27 -11.39 -7.48
C VAL A 15 11.09 -11.46 -5.97
N ILE A 16 11.37 -10.35 -5.29
CA ILE A 16 10.99 -10.12 -3.90
C ILE A 16 9.86 -9.10 -3.90
N TYR A 17 8.71 -9.47 -3.36
CA TYR A 17 7.64 -8.56 -3.02
C TYR A 17 7.71 -8.26 -1.52
N PHE A 18 7.75 -6.98 -1.18
CA PHE A 18 7.67 -6.53 0.20
C PHE A 18 6.25 -6.08 0.53
N ASN A 19 5.70 -6.57 1.66
CA ASN A 19 4.58 -5.89 2.31
C ASN A 19 4.95 -4.43 2.56
N PRO A 20 3.98 -3.54 2.90
CA PRO A 20 4.27 -2.11 3.01
C PRO A 20 5.51 -1.83 3.86
N LEU A 21 6.41 -0.98 3.34
CA LEU A 21 7.65 -0.57 4.00
C LEU A 21 7.63 0.88 4.47
N PHE A 22 6.60 1.64 4.12
CA PHE A 22 6.48 3.05 4.47
C PHE A 22 6.27 3.23 5.97
N VAL A 23 6.61 4.41 6.47
CA VAL A 23 6.44 4.71 7.90
C VAL A 23 5.01 4.45 8.33
N SER A 24 4.84 3.67 9.41
CA SER A 24 3.54 3.23 9.91
C SER A 24 3.64 2.76 11.36
N PRO A 25 2.63 3.02 12.21
CA PRO A 25 2.65 2.61 13.62
C PRO A 25 2.46 1.10 13.81
N SER A 26 1.76 0.44 12.90
CA SER A 26 1.49 -0.99 13.02
C SER A 26 2.62 -1.87 12.49
N ASN A 27 2.61 -3.14 12.86
CA ASN A 27 3.54 -4.14 12.33
C ASN A 27 3.17 -4.62 10.92
N HIS A 28 1.89 -4.54 10.52
CA HIS A 28 1.43 -4.87 9.17
C HIS A 28 1.64 -3.74 8.16
N LYS A 29 1.72 -2.48 8.59
CA LYS A 29 2.06 -1.25 7.84
C LYS A 29 1.08 -0.82 6.74
N TYR A 30 -0.15 -1.34 6.74
CA TYR A 30 -1.19 -0.86 5.83
C TYR A 30 -1.83 0.48 6.26
N ASP A 31 -1.48 1.00 7.43
CA ASP A 31 -1.88 2.29 7.97
C ASP A 31 -0.75 3.33 7.79
N SER A 32 -0.45 3.69 6.55
CA SER A 32 0.69 4.54 6.19
C SER A 32 0.67 5.90 6.88
N GLN A 33 1.73 6.21 7.60
CA GLN A 33 1.98 7.51 8.26
C GLN A 33 2.70 8.50 7.33
N ASP A 34 3.64 8.01 6.53
CA ASP A 34 4.41 8.80 5.59
C ASP A 34 4.79 7.95 4.37
N TYR A 35 4.41 8.41 3.17
CA TYR A 35 4.70 7.73 1.90
C TYR A 35 6.09 8.07 1.32
N ASP A 36 6.78 9.02 1.94
CA ASP A 36 8.05 9.53 1.40
C ASP A 36 9.26 8.76 1.90
N HIS A 37 9.12 7.98 2.98
CA HIS A 37 10.23 7.33 3.64
C HIS A 37 9.92 5.89 4.05
N VAL A 38 10.98 5.09 4.08
CA VAL A 38 10.96 3.73 4.66
C VAL A 38 10.87 3.84 6.18
N ASP A 39 10.02 3.01 6.78
CA ASP A 39 9.89 2.94 8.24
C ASP A 39 11.21 2.54 8.92
N PRO A 40 11.72 3.35 9.84
CA PRO A 40 12.96 3.05 10.54
C PRO A 40 12.94 1.74 11.35
N HIS A 41 11.76 1.23 11.74
CA HIS A 41 11.65 -0.08 12.40
C HIS A 41 11.88 -1.25 11.45
N CYS A 42 11.63 -1.08 10.15
CA CYS A 42 12.03 -2.02 9.10
C CYS A 42 13.39 -1.67 8.49
N GLY A 43 13.80 -0.41 8.63
CA GLY A 43 15.00 0.17 8.08
C GLY A 43 16.16 0.24 9.07
N LYS A 44 16.61 1.47 9.34
CA LYS A 44 17.74 1.73 10.24
C LYS A 44 17.46 2.91 11.18
N ILE A 45 17.43 2.62 12.48
CA ILE A 45 17.37 3.62 13.53
C ILE A 45 18.81 4.05 13.86
N VAL A 46 19.13 5.34 13.71
CA VAL A 46 20.43 5.94 14.05
C VAL A 46 20.31 6.86 15.26
N LYS A 47 19.16 7.48 15.45
CA LYS A 47 18.80 8.22 16.67
C LYS A 47 17.69 7.50 17.39
N ASP A 48 17.94 7.16 18.66
CA ASP A 48 16.98 6.49 19.52
C ASP A 48 16.97 7.12 20.90
N GLY A 49 15.80 7.25 21.51
CA GLY A 49 15.64 7.85 22.83
C GLY A 49 14.21 8.26 23.13
N GLY A 50 14.00 8.90 24.25
CA GLY A 50 12.66 9.23 24.72
C GLY A 50 11.96 8.06 25.42
N ARG A 51 10.79 8.36 25.99
CA ARG A 51 10.01 7.35 26.71
C ARG A 51 9.15 6.52 25.78
N LEU A 52 8.80 5.33 26.22
CA LEU A 52 7.70 4.54 25.68
C LEU A 52 6.41 4.94 26.41
N LEU A 53 5.26 4.72 25.76
CA LEU A 53 3.98 4.79 26.44
C LEU A 53 3.88 3.67 27.48
N GLU A 54 3.25 3.95 28.59
CA GLU A 54 2.84 2.91 29.55
C GLU A 54 1.60 2.18 29.02
N ASP A 55 1.39 0.93 29.42
CA ASP A 55 0.31 0.07 28.90
C ASP A 55 -1.10 0.68 29.03
N TRP A 56 -1.29 1.59 29.98
CA TRP A 56 -2.56 2.28 30.22
C TRP A 56 -2.68 3.64 29.54
N GLU A 57 -1.60 4.13 28.90
CA GLU A 57 -1.54 5.47 28.29
C GLU A 57 -1.99 5.38 26.82
N THR A 58 -2.93 6.23 26.45
CA THR A 58 -3.53 6.27 25.10
C THR A 58 -3.22 7.56 24.33
N ASP A 59 -2.53 8.52 24.96
CA ASP A 59 -2.15 9.78 24.30
C ASP A 59 -0.81 9.62 23.57
N ASN A 60 -0.89 9.43 22.26
CA ASN A 60 0.25 9.21 21.39
C ASN A 60 1.19 10.42 21.28
N THR A 61 0.76 11.64 21.71
CA THR A 61 1.66 12.81 21.78
C THR A 61 2.80 12.60 22.75
N HIS A 62 2.68 11.66 23.66
CA HIS A 62 3.69 11.29 24.65
C HIS A 62 4.58 10.11 24.22
N ALA A 63 4.41 9.58 23.04
CA ALA A 63 5.22 8.47 22.52
C ALA A 63 6.58 8.96 21.98
N ASP A 64 7.35 9.64 22.82
CA ASP A 64 8.58 10.36 22.44
C ASP A 64 9.53 9.51 21.60
N ARG A 65 9.72 8.25 21.97
CA ARG A 65 10.61 7.33 21.26
C ARG A 65 10.09 6.98 19.87
N TYR A 66 8.79 6.70 19.74
CA TYR A 66 8.17 6.42 18.47
C TYR A 66 8.24 7.66 17.55
N ILE A 67 7.88 8.82 18.09
CA ILE A 67 7.92 10.10 17.36
C ILE A 67 9.35 10.40 16.88
N LEU A 68 10.35 10.25 17.77
CA LEU A 68 11.76 10.45 17.39
C LEU A 68 12.17 9.49 16.25
N ARG A 69 11.85 8.20 16.38
CA ARG A 69 12.23 7.20 15.39
C ARG A 69 11.61 7.47 14.03
N THR A 70 10.33 7.86 13.97
CA THR A 70 9.53 7.94 12.73
C THR A 70 9.48 9.34 12.11
N THR A 71 10.06 10.36 12.76
CA THR A 71 9.99 11.74 12.26
C THR A 71 11.35 12.44 12.21
N ASP A 72 12.41 11.83 12.73
CA ASP A 72 13.77 12.39 12.62
C ASP A 72 14.36 12.09 11.23
N SER A 73 14.82 13.13 10.55
CA SER A 73 15.32 13.03 9.17
C SER A 73 16.49 12.05 9.02
N GLU A 74 17.39 11.97 10.01
CA GLU A 74 18.53 11.05 9.94
C GLU A 74 18.08 9.58 9.98
N ASN A 75 17.03 9.26 10.76
CA ASN A 75 16.45 7.93 10.79
C ASN A 75 15.76 7.58 9.46
N LEU A 76 14.96 8.53 8.95
CA LEU A 76 14.25 8.35 7.68
C LEU A 76 15.23 8.15 6.52
N GLU A 77 16.20 9.04 6.37
CA GLU A 77 17.21 8.93 5.32
C GLU A 77 18.12 7.69 5.47
N ALA A 78 18.46 7.28 6.70
CA ALA A 78 19.24 6.07 6.91
C ALA A 78 18.46 4.81 6.49
N SER A 79 17.14 4.83 6.67
CA SER A 79 16.25 3.75 6.26
C SER A 79 16.07 3.70 4.74
N ASP A 80 15.94 4.86 4.11
CA ASP A 80 15.89 4.97 2.64
C ASP A 80 17.19 4.44 2.01
N ARG A 81 18.35 4.84 2.54
CA ARG A 81 19.66 4.34 2.09
C ARG A 81 19.79 2.81 2.25
N LEU A 82 19.19 2.25 3.30
CA LEU A 82 19.19 0.80 3.48
C LEU A 82 18.35 0.10 2.41
N LEU A 83 17.17 0.61 2.07
CA LEU A 83 16.33 0.05 0.99
C LEU A 83 17.04 0.15 -0.36
N ILE A 84 17.66 1.29 -0.68
CA ILE A 84 18.46 1.45 -1.90
C ILE A 84 19.50 0.33 -1.99
N ARG A 85 20.25 0.10 -0.90
CA ARG A 85 21.23 -0.98 -0.84
C ARG A 85 20.61 -2.37 -1.02
N VAL A 86 19.44 -2.62 -0.44
CA VAL A 86 18.71 -3.90 -0.60
C VAL A 86 18.37 -4.14 -2.06
N ILE A 87 17.85 -3.12 -2.75
CA ILE A 87 17.48 -3.20 -4.17
C ILE A 87 18.74 -3.41 -5.03
N GLU A 88 19.81 -2.67 -4.78
CA GLU A 88 21.09 -2.84 -5.50
C GLU A 88 21.65 -4.26 -5.35
N GLU A 89 21.62 -4.82 -4.14
CA GLU A 89 22.13 -6.18 -3.89
C GLU A 89 21.21 -7.26 -4.50
N ALA A 90 19.90 -7.02 -4.58
CA ALA A 90 18.96 -7.86 -5.30
C ALA A 90 19.26 -7.84 -6.81
N HIS A 91 19.40 -6.66 -7.39
CA HIS A 91 19.67 -6.47 -8.83
C HIS A 91 20.99 -7.13 -9.27
N LYS A 92 22.05 -7.09 -8.44
CA LYS A 92 23.31 -7.80 -8.73
C LYS A 92 23.14 -9.30 -8.92
N ARG A 93 22.06 -9.89 -8.37
CA ARG A 93 21.72 -11.31 -8.44
C ARG A 93 20.58 -11.60 -9.42
N GLY A 94 20.15 -10.60 -10.20
CA GLY A 94 19.02 -10.72 -11.13
C GLY A 94 17.67 -10.80 -10.45
N ILE A 95 17.59 -10.46 -9.16
CA ILE A 95 16.34 -10.46 -8.38
C ILE A 95 15.70 -9.08 -8.45
N ARG A 96 14.44 -9.01 -8.84
CA ARG A 96 13.64 -7.79 -8.88
C ARG A 96 12.98 -7.51 -7.53
N VAL A 97 12.63 -6.24 -7.29
CA VAL A 97 12.00 -5.80 -6.04
C VAL A 97 10.72 -5.03 -6.33
N ILE A 98 9.60 -5.51 -5.80
CA ILE A 98 8.28 -4.88 -5.90
C ILE A 98 7.88 -4.34 -4.52
N LEU A 99 7.38 -3.10 -4.49
CA LEU A 99 6.91 -2.43 -3.28
C LEU A 99 5.39 -2.45 -3.19
N ASP A 100 4.86 -2.43 -1.98
CA ASP A 100 3.41 -2.33 -1.73
C ASP A 100 2.97 -0.86 -1.70
N GLY A 101 1.97 -0.51 -2.47
CA GLY A 101 1.36 0.80 -2.55
C GLY A 101 -0.03 0.82 -1.94
N VAL A 102 -0.12 1.30 -0.70
CA VAL A 102 -1.39 1.47 0.02
C VAL A 102 -1.92 2.87 -0.25
N PHE A 103 -2.60 3.07 -1.36
CA PHE A 103 -3.03 4.40 -1.82
C PHE A 103 -4.53 4.68 -1.64
N ASN A 104 -5.32 3.68 -1.31
CA ASN A 104 -6.76 3.85 -1.05
C ASN A 104 -7.04 4.64 0.24
N HIS A 105 -6.24 4.45 1.25
CA HIS A 105 -6.36 5.05 2.58
C HIS A 105 -4.98 5.31 3.16
N CYS A 106 -4.90 6.08 4.23
CA CYS A 106 -3.70 6.22 5.04
C CYS A 106 -3.95 5.75 6.48
N GLY A 107 -3.00 5.95 7.38
CA GLY A 107 -3.18 5.71 8.80
C GLY A 107 -3.64 6.95 9.56
N SER A 108 -4.21 6.79 10.76
CA SER A 108 -4.57 7.90 11.65
C SER A 108 -3.36 8.74 12.10
N PHE A 109 -2.17 8.16 12.06
CA PHE A 109 -0.89 8.83 12.32
C PHE A 109 -0.37 9.65 11.13
N ASN A 110 -1.00 9.57 9.95
CA ASN A 110 -0.49 10.25 8.76
C ASN A 110 -0.45 11.76 8.96
N LYS A 111 0.66 12.37 8.55
CA LYS A 111 0.92 13.82 8.69
C LYS A 111 -0.15 14.71 8.07
N TRP A 112 -0.90 14.21 7.07
CA TRP A 112 -1.98 14.98 6.43
C TRP A 112 -3.24 15.06 7.28
N LEU A 113 -3.55 14.00 8.04
CA LEU A 113 -4.68 14.00 8.99
C LEU A 113 -4.23 14.42 10.38
N ASP A 114 -3.16 13.80 10.87
CA ASP A 114 -2.59 13.97 12.22
C ASP A 114 -3.62 13.83 13.33
N ARG A 115 -4.46 12.77 13.24
CA ARG A 115 -5.42 12.46 14.31
C ARG A 115 -4.74 12.24 15.65
N GLU A 116 -3.57 11.63 15.62
CA GLU A 116 -2.79 11.29 16.81
C GLU A 116 -1.95 12.46 17.32
N ARG A 117 -1.98 13.62 16.63
CA ARG A 117 -1.40 14.90 17.03
C ARG A 117 0.12 14.88 17.26
N ILE A 118 0.80 13.95 16.62
CA ILE A 118 2.25 13.80 16.76
C ILE A 118 3.05 14.84 15.94
N TYR A 119 2.38 15.52 15.00
CA TYR A 119 2.95 16.58 14.18
C TYR A 119 2.45 17.98 14.55
N GLU A 120 1.39 18.11 15.34
CA GLU A 120 0.66 19.37 15.62
C GLU A 120 1.57 20.54 16.01
N ASN A 121 2.58 20.30 16.82
CA ASN A 121 3.51 21.31 17.32
C ASN A 121 4.95 21.09 16.84
N LYS A 122 5.14 20.27 15.80
CA LYS A 122 6.45 19.91 15.30
C LYS A 122 6.91 20.91 14.23
N PRO A 123 8.08 21.57 14.41
CA PRO A 123 8.60 22.48 13.40
C PRO A 123 8.80 21.79 12.04
N GLY A 124 8.38 22.47 10.97
CA GLY A 124 8.52 21.96 9.60
C GLY A 124 7.32 21.11 9.10
N TYR A 125 6.29 20.96 9.93
CA TYR A 125 5.05 20.29 9.55
C TYR A 125 3.87 21.28 9.60
N GLU A 126 2.98 21.17 8.61
CA GLU A 126 1.70 21.86 8.61
C GLU A 126 0.71 21.17 9.56
N LYS A 127 -0.30 21.88 10.01
CA LYS A 127 -1.37 21.26 10.82
C LYS A 127 -2.14 20.26 9.99
N GLY A 128 -2.36 19.08 10.55
CA GLY A 128 -3.16 18.03 9.93
C GLY A 128 -4.65 18.44 9.79
N ALA A 129 -5.32 17.78 8.86
CA ALA A 129 -6.74 18.04 8.56
C ALA A 129 -7.69 17.71 9.73
N TYR A 130 -7.31 16.79 10.62
CA TYR A 130 -8.07 16.52 11.84
C TYR A 130 -8.09 17.72 12.80
N ILE A 131 -6.97 18.46 12.84
CA ILE A 131 -6.72 19.52 13.82
C ILE A 131 -7.40 20.83 13.41
N SER A 132 -7.38 21.18 12.10
CA SER A 132 -7.83 22.49 11.64
C SER A 132 -8.56 22.40 10.29
N GLU A 133 -9.68 23.12 10.18
CA GLU A 133 -10.39 23.33 8.92
C GLU A 133 -9.53 24.07 7.88
N ASP A 134 -8.62 24.95 8.34
CA ASP A 134 -7.70 25.69 7.47
C ASP A 134 -6.45 24.87 7.06
N SER A 135 -6.41 23.57 7.36
CA SER A 135 -5.30 22.71 6.97
C SER A 135 -5.13 22.66 5.45
N PRO A 136 -3.91 22.73 4.91
CA PRO A 136 -3.68 22.56 3.48
C PRO A 136 -4.04 21.15 2.99
N TYR A 137 -4.27 20.21 3.91
CA TYR A 137 -4.67 18.84 3.65
C TYR A 137 -6.15 18.57 3.87
N HIS A 138 -6.96 19.62 4.15
CA HIS A 138 -8.39 19.46 4.46
C HIS A 138 -9.12 18.63 3.39
N ASP A 139 -8.93 18.97 2.12
CA ASP A 139 -9.62 18.32 1.00
C ASP A 139 -9.04 16.93 0.63
N TYR A 140 -7.98 16.47 1.33
CA TYR A 140 -7.48 15.10 1.20
C TYR A 140 -8.43 14.08 1.85
N PHE A 141 -9.37 14.56 2.65
CA PHE A 141 -10.35 13.76 3.39
C PHE A 141 -11.75 14.34 3.18
N SER A 142 -12.76 13.49 3.35
CA SER A 142 -14.16 13.92 3.34
C SER A 142 -14.66 14.04 4.77
N PHE A 143 -15.01 15.25 5.20
CA PHE A 143 -15.59 15.52 6.51
C PHE A 143 -17.10 15.70 6.41
N HIS A 144 -17.86 15.14 7.36
CA HIS A 144 -19.34 15.19 7.38
C HIS A 144 -19.91 16.39 8.16
N ASP A 145 -19.14 16.97 9.09
CA ASP A 145 -19.59 18.09 9.92
C ASP A 145 -18.43 19.03 10.28
N ASN A 146 -18.29 20.13 9.55
CA ASN A 146 -17.23 21.11 9.79
C ASN A 146 -17.40 21.91 11.10
N ASN A 147 -18.60 21.88 11.74
CA ASN A 147 -18.75 22.50 13.05
C ASN A 147 -18.03 21.75 14.18
N ARG A 148 -17.45 20.59 13.86
CA ARG A 148 -16.70 19.77 14.82
C ARG A 148 -15.23 20.15 14.95
N PHE A 149 -14.73 21.12 14.15
CA PHE A 149 -13.39 21.65 14.33
C PHE A 149 -13.26 22.50 15.61
N PRO A 150 -12.08 22.51 16.24
CA PRO A 150 -10.87 21.74 15.95
C PRO A 150 -11.02 20.26 16.39
N TYR A 151 -10.12 19.40 15.90
CA TYR A 151 -10.08 17.95 16.19
C TYR A 151 -11.32 17.21 15.71
N ASN A 152 -11.56 17.33 14.41
CA ASN A 152 -12.78 16.83 13.77
C ASN A 152 -12.70 15.32 13.49
N PRO A 153 -13.49 14.47 14.17
CA PRO A 153 -13.48 13.02 13.97
C PRO A 153 -14.44 12.54 12.87
N THR A 154 -15.10 13.47 12.14
CA THR A 154 -16.18 13.12 11.19
C THR A 154 -15.68 12.86 9.77
N TYR A 155 -14.45 12.41 9.61
CA TYR A 155 -13.89 12.00 8.32
C TYR A 155 -14.30 10.58 7.94
N ASP A 156 -14.28 10.31 6.64
CA ASP A 156 -14.51 8.96 6.12
C ASP A 156 -13.35 8.01 6.44
N GLY A 157 -13.68 6.84 6.96
CA GLY A 157 -12.76 5.71 7.09
C GLY A 157 -13.07 4.63 6.05
N TRP A 158 -12.04 3.95 5.54
CA TRP A 158 -12.22 2.81 4.67
C TRP A 158 -12.96 1.71 5.43
N TRP A 159 -14.10 1.25 4.89
CA TRP A 159 -15.07 0.37 5.54
C TRP A 159 -15.50 0.83 6.93
N GLY A 160 -15.47 2.14 7.20
CA GLY A 160 -15.84 2.74 8.49
C GLY A 160 -14.77 2.65 9.57
N HIS A 161 -13.55 2.19 9.25
CA HIS A 161 -12.44 2.15 10.20
C HIS A 161 -11.80 3.54 10.32
N ASP A 162 -11.96 4.16 11.48
CA ASP A 162 -11.41 5.50 11.78
C ASP A 162 -9.88 5.54 11.87
N THR A 163 -9.23 4.38 12.04
CA THR A 163 -7.78 4.23 11.99
C THR A 163 -7.22 4.12 10.57
N LEU A 164 -8.11 3.96 9.56
CA LEU A 164 -7.79 3.88 8.15
C LEU A 164 -8.51 4.98 7.36
N PRO A 165 -8.14 6.26 7.52
CA PRO A 165 -8.78 7.38 6.86
C PRO A 165 -8.77 7.22 5.34
N LYS A 166 -9.96 7.28 4.73
CA LYS A 166 -10.16 7.19 3.29
C LYS A 166 -9.64 8.44 2.61
N LEU A 167 -8.83 8.28 1.56
CA LEU A 167 -8.28 9.40 0.79
C LEU A 167 -9.30 9.89 -0.26
N ASN A 168 -9.50 11.21 -0.32
CA ASN A 168 -10.47 11.87 -1.17
C ASN A 168 -9.84 12.43 -2.45
N TYR A 169 -9.51 11.55 -3.39
CA TYR A 169 -8.88 11.94 -4.66
C TYR A 169 -9.76 12.82 -5.54
N GLU A 170 -11.08 12.60 -5.54
CA GLU A 170 -12.02 13.37 -6.34
C GLU A 170 -12.20 14.79 -5.82
N GLY A 171 -11.97 15.01 -4.52
CA GLY A 171 -11.96 16.31 -3.88
C GLY A 171 -10.64 17.07 -3.98
N SER A 172 -9.52 16.37 -4.24
CA SER A 172 -8.19 16.98 -4.18
C SER A 172 -7.25 16.56 -5.29
N ARG A 173 -7.08 17.43 -6.27
CA ARG A 173 -6.05 17.26 -7.30
C ARG A 173 -4.63 17.26 -6.72
N GLN A 174 -4.40 18.04 -5.66
CA GLN A 174 -3.09 18.06 -4.99
C GLN A 174 -2.73 16.69 -4.41
N LEU A 175 -3.69 15.98 -3.84
CA LEU A 175 -3.51 14.61 -3.38
C LEU A 175 -3.18 13.67 -4.55
N GLU A 176 -3.94 13.75 -5.65
CA GLU A 176 -3.68 12.96 -6.85
C GLU A 176 -2.24 13.16 -7.33
N ASP A 177 -1.85 14.42 -7.53
CA ASP A 177 -0.51 14.79 -8.01
C ASP A 177 0.59 14.30 -7.04
N TYR A 178 0.34 14.36 -5.73
CA TYR A 178 1.29 13.89 -4.72
C TYR A 178 1.51 12.37 -4.81
N ILE A 179 0.44 11.60 -4.86
CA ILE A 179 0.54 10.13 -4.95
C ILE A 179 1.20 9.71 -6.28
N LEU A 180 0.94 10.39 -7.37
CA LEU A 180 1.64 10.14 -8.64
C LEU A 180 3.15 10.45 -8.52
N GLN A 181 3.55 11.48 -7.77
CA GLN A 181 4.96 11.75 -7.47
C GLN A 181 5.58 10.64 -6.59
N VAL A 182 4.86 10.15 -5.60
CA VAL A 182 5.29 8.98 -4.79
C VAL A 182 5.51 7.77 -5.68
N ALA A 183 4.54 7.48 -6.57
CA ALA A 183 4.63 6.36 -7.51
C ALA A 183 5.88 6.45 -8.40
N ARG A 184 6.19 7.63 -8.91
CA ARG A 184 7.39 7.90 -9.71
C ARG A 184 8.68 7.77 -8.89
N LYS A 185 8.72 8.36 -7.70
CA LYS A 185 9.89 8.42 -6.82
C LYS A 185 10.52 7.04 -6.60
N TRP A 186 9.72 6.08 -6.18
CA TRP A 186 10.22 4.79 -5.74
C TRP A 186 10.70 3.88 -6.88
N VAL A 187 10.21 4.09 -8.11
CA VAL A 187 10.68 3.35 -9.30
C VAL A 187 11.80 4.07 -10.06
N SER A 188 12.16 5.28 -9.63
CA SER A 188 13.23 6.11 -10.20
C SER A 188 14.50 6.06 -9.35
N ALA A 189 15.56 6.69 -9.83
CA ALA A 189 16.77 6.95 -9.05
C ALA A 189 16.42 7.76 -7.78
N PRO A 190 17.01 7.45 -6.63
CA PRO A 190 18.07 6.43 -6.43
C PRO A 190 17.53 5.04 -6.05
N PHE A 191 16.20 4.85 -5.90
CA PHE A 191 15.61 3.60 -5.40
C PHE A 191 15.61 2.50 -6.45
N HIS A 192 15.08 2.78 -7.66
CA HIS A 192 14.98 1.83 -8.77
C HIS A 192 14.21 0.55 -8.44
N ALA A 193 13.13 0.64 -7.65
CA ALA A 193 12.23 -0.50 -7.49
C ALA A 193 11.65 -0.95 -8.85
N ASP A 194 11.39 -2.24 -8.99
CA ASP A 194 10.96 -2.86 -10.24
C ASP A 194 9.45 -2.88 -10.42
N GLY A 195 8.70 -2.28 -9.49
CA GLY A 195 7.26 -2.17 -9.64
C GLY A 195 6.50 -1.96 -8.33
N TRP A 196 5.19 -1.99 -8.49
CA TRP A 196 4.21 -1.79 -7.44
C TRP A 196 3.24 -2.98 -7.35
N ARG A 197 2.97 -3.44 -6.14
CA ARG A 197 1.75 -4.13 -5.81
C ARG A 197 0.80 -3.08 -5.22
N LEU A 198 -0.44 -3.05 -5.66
CA LEU A 198 -1.41 -2.02 -5.29
C LEU A 198 -2.46 -2.64 -4.38
N ASP A 199 -2.49 -2.16 -3.14
CA ASP A 199 -3.44 -2.58 -2.11
C ASP A 199 -4.85 -2.09 -2.45
N VAL A 200 -5.84 -2.99 -2.37
CA VAL A 200 -7.27 -2.74 -2.63
C VAL A 200 -7.51 -1.77 -3.79
N ALA A 201 -6.85 -2.00 -4.90
CA ALA A 201 -6.70 -1.03 -6.00
C ALA A 201 -8.04 -0.57 -6.59
N ALA A 202 -9.06 -1.43 -6.61
CA ALA A 202 -10.38 -1.08 -7.14
C ALA A 202 -11.19 -0.13 -6.24
N ASP A 203 -10.80 0.03 -4.96
CA ASP A 203 -11.51 0.84 -3.99
C ASP A 203 -11.02 2.30 -3.90
N LEU A 204 -9.98 2.67 -4.67
CA LEU A 204 -9.21 3.91 -4.50
C LEU A 204 -10.06 5.18 -4.47
N GLY A 205 -10.90 5.42 -5.46
CA GLY A 205 -11.79 6.60 -5.53
C GLY A 205 -13.21 6.29 -5.05
N HIS A 206 -14.12 7.25 -5.30
CA HIS A 206 -15.52 7.10 -4.97
C HIS A 206 -16.38 6.68 -6.17
N SER A 207 -15.81 6.69 -7.39
CA SER A 207 -16.49 6.25 -8.61
C SER A 207 -15.61 5.34 -9.47
N PRO A 208 -16.20 4.33 -10.15
CA PRO A 208 -15.46 3.48 -11.07
C PRO A 208 -14.76 4.27 -12.18
N GLU A 209 -15.41 5.30 -12.72
CA GLU A 209 -14.86 6.16 -13.77
C GLU A 209 -13.62 6.91 -13.30
N TYR A 210 -13.62 7.38 -12.05
CA TYR A 210 -12.43 8.01 -11.46
C TYR A 210 -11.31 6.99 -11.31
N ASN A 211 -11.60 5.81 -10.78
CA ASN A 211 -10.61 4.76 -10.56
C ASN A 211 -9.91 4.37 -11.87
N HIS A 212 -10.64 4.10 -12.94
CA HIS A 212 -10.05 3.80 -14.24
C HIS A 212 -9.15 4.92 -14.75
N ARG A 213 -9.58 6.18 -14.65
CA ARG A 213 -8.78 7.35 -15.04
C ARG A 213 -7.52 7.52 -14.20
N PHE A 214 -7.62 7.31 -12.89
CA PHE A 214 -6.47 7.41 -11.98
C PHE A 214 -5.41 6.35 -12.32
N TRP A 215 -5.82 5.10 -12.49
CA TRP A 215 -4.89 4.02 -12.77
C TRP A 215 -4.24 4.14 -14.15
N THR A 216 -4.92 4.73 -15.12
CA THR A 216 -4.29 5.12 -16.40
C THR A 216 -3.17 6.14 -16.17
N LYS A 217 -3.42 7.21 -15.42
CA LYS A 217 -2.39 8.20 -15.07
C LYS A 217 -1.24 7.61 -14.25
N PHE A 218 -1.58 6.73 -13.30
CA PHE A 218 -0.59 6.03 -12.48
C PHE A 218 0.34 5.19 -13.36
N ARG A 219 -0.23 4.40 -14.27
CA ARG A 219 0.53 3.63 -15.25
C ARG A 219 1.46 4.52 -16.08
N ASP A 220 0.93 5.57 -16.68
CA ASP A 220 1.71 6.50 -17.50
C ASP A 220 2.88 7.06 -16.71
N THR A 221 2.64 7.51 -15.48
CA THR A 221 3.65 8.04 -14.58
C THR A 221 4.74 7.03 -14.24
N VAL A 222 4.35 5.80 -13.89
CA VAL A 222 5.29 4.72 -13.55
C VAL A 222 6.08 4.28 -14.76
N LYS A 223 5.42 4.06 -15.91
CA LYS A 223 6.08 3.58 -17.13
C LYS A 223 6.98 4.64 -17.78
N GLU A 224 6.66 5.93 -17.63
CA GLU A 224 7.55 7.02 -18.03
C GLU A 224 8.85 7.02 -17.20
N ALA A 225 8.75 6.76 -15.90
CA ALA A 225 9.88 6.71 -14.99
C ALA A 225 10.71 5.43 -15.13
N ASN A 226 10.04 4.29 -15.26
CA ASN A 226 10.64 2.97 -15.45
C ASN A 226 9.74 2.13 -16.37
N PRO A 227 10.05 2.04 -17.69
CA PRO A 227 9.23 1.29 -18.65
C PRO A 227 9.06 -0.21 -18.32
N HIS A 228 9.98 -0.77 -17.51
CA HIS A 228 9.98 -2.18 -17.12
C HIS A 228 9.32 -2.43 -15.75
N ALA A 229 8.93 -1.39 -15.03
CA ALA A 229 8.27 -1.56 -13.74
C ALA A 229 6.94 -2.30 -13.90
N LEU A 230 6.73 -3.33 -13.08
CA LEU A 230 5.50 -4.10 -13.04
C LEU A 230 4.44 -3.42 -12.16
N ILE A 231 3.20 -3.44 -12.59
CA ILE A 231 2.05 -2.96 -11.82
C ILE A 231 1.12 -4.15 -11.57
N VAL A 232 1.14 -4.66 -10.34
CA VAL A 232 0.33 -5.79 -9.87
C VAL A 232 -0.74 -5.26 -8.94
N ALA A 233 -2.02 -5.51 -9.20
CA ALA A 233 -3.09 -5.06 -8.31
C ALA A 233 -3.63 -6.20 -7.45
N GLU A 234 -3.93 -5.88 -6.20
CA GLU A 234 -4.84 -6.70 -5.41
C GLU A 234 -6.26 -6.44 -5.91
N HIS A 235 -6.87 -7.48 -6.44
CA HIS A 235 -8.23 -7.42 -6.97
C HIS A 235 -8.90 -8.78 -6.86
N TYR A 236 -10.15 -8.78 -6.46
CA TYR A 236 -11.02 -9.95 -6.40
C TYR A 236 -12.05 -9.86 -7.52
N GLY A 237 -12.43 -11.00 -8.06
CA GLY A 237 -13.37 -11.08 -9.18
C GLY A 237 -12.74 -10.84 -10.55
N ASP A 238 -13.56 -10.47 -11.53
CA ASP A 238 -13.13 -10.31 -12.93
C ASP A 238 -12.29 -9.04 -13.14
N PRO A 239 -10.98 -9.15 -13.44
CA PRO A 239 -10.11 -8.02 -13.65
C PRO A 239 -10.08 -7.51 -15.11
N SER A 240 -10.92 -8.06 -16.00
CA SER A 240 -10.82 -7.82 -17.45
C SER A 240 -10.86 -6.33 -17.83
N SER A 241 -11.68 -5.52 -17.13
CA SER A 241 -11.77 -4.08 -17.40
C SER A 241 -10.51 -3.30 -17.02
N TRP A 242 -9.67 -3.84 -16.16
CA TRP A 242 -8.45 -3.24 -15.66
C TRP A 242 -7.19 -3.66 -16.45
N LEU A 243 -7.28 -4.79 -17.17
CA LEU A 243 -6.17 -5.43 -17.88
C LEU A 243 -6.21 -5.18 -19.39
N GLN A 244 -6.70 -4.01 -19.82
CA GLN A 244 -6.78 -3.64 -21.24
C GLN A 244 -5.44 -3.10 -21.81
N GLY A 245 -4.38 -3.06 -20.97
CA GLY A 245 -3.05 -2.59 -21.36
C GLY A 245 -2.77 -1.13 -21.02
N ASP A 246 -3.73 -0.43 -20.46
CA ASP A 246 -3.68 1.01 -20.10
C ASP A 246 -3.69 1.29 -18.60
N GLN A 247 -3.82 0.26 -17.76
CA GLN A 247 -3.90 0.41 -16.30
C GLN A 247 -2.93 -0.57 -15.61
N TRP A 248 -3.42 -1.66 -15.02
CA TRP A 248 -2.56 -2.65 -14.39
C TRP A 248 -1.94 -3.59 -15.42
N ASP A 249 -0.76 -4.13 -15.12
CA ASP A 249 -0.13 -5.16 -15.94
C ASP A 249 -0.73 -6.55 -15.64
N THR A 250 -1.05 -6.78 -14.36
CA THR A 250 -1.57 -8.05 -13.86
C THR A 250 -2.27 -7.86 -12.51
N VAL A 251 -2.89 -8.91 -12.00
CA VAL A 251 -3.49 -8.97 -10.67
C VAL A 251 -2.90 -10.11 -9.85
N MET A 252 -3.06 -10.05 -8.52
CA MET A 252 -2.88 -11.21 -7.64
C MET A 252 -3.98 -12.22 -7.96
N ASN A 253 -3.56 -13.42 -8.38
CA ASN A 253 -4.49 -14.39 -8.97
C ASN A 253 -5.24 -15.20 -7.90
N TYR A 254 -6.16 -14.54 -7.19
CA TYR A 254 -6.97 -15.18 -6.15
C TYR A 254 -7.99 -16.14 -6.76
N ASP A 255 -8.83 -15.65 -7.68
CA ASP A 255 -9.99 -16.38 -8.18
C ASP A 255 -9.62 -17.50 -9.16
N ALA A 256 -8.60 -17.30 -10.00
CA ALA A 256 -8.25 -18.26 -11.03
C ALA A 256 -7.17 -19.27 -10.62
N PHE A 257 -6.49 -19.05 -9.49
CA PHE A 257 -5.42 -19.94 -9.05
C PHE A 257 -5.48 -20.24 -7.54
N MET A 258 -5.33 -19.24 -6.68
CA MET A 258 -5.15 -19.46 -5.24
C MET A 258 -6.36 -20.18 -4.62
N GLU A 259 -7.56 -19.69 -4.88
CA GLU A 259 -8.79 -20.27 -4.35
C GLU A 259 -9.07 -21.67 -4.90
N PRO A 260 -9.13 -21.88 -6.24
CA PRO A 260 -9.37 -23.21 -6.80
C PRO A 260 -8.36 -24.25 -6.33
N VAL A 261 -7.08 -23.90 -6.23
CA VAL A 261 -6.04 -24.80 -5.72
C VAL A 261 -6.26 -25.11 -4.25
N SER A 262 -6.56 -24.09 -3.44
CA SER A 262 -6.84 -24.27 -2.02
C SER A 262 -8.06 -25.16 -1.78
N TRP A 263 -9.14 -24.93 -2.53
CA TRP A 263 -10.36 -25.76 -2.44
C TRP A 263 -10.10 -27.22 -2.83
N PHE A 264 -9.34 -27.43 -3.90
CA PHE A 264 -8.96 -28.78 -4.32
C PHE A 264 -8.12 -29.50 -3.27
N LEU A 265 -7.11 -28.81 -2.70
CA LEU A 265 -6.20 -29.42 -1.72
C LEU A 265 -6.85 -29.62 -0.34
N THR A 266 -7.75 -28.74 0.08
CA THR A 266 -8.43 -28.85 1.36
C THR A 266 -9.74 -29.63 1.30
N GLY A 267 -10.29 -29.82 0.10
CA GLY A 267 -11.62 -30.41 -0.11
C GLY A 267 -12.76 -29.50 0.29
N MET A 268 -12.51 -28.21 0.56
CA MET A 268 -13.50 -27.23 1.03
C MET A 268 -13.36 -25.91 0.31
N GLU A 269 -14.47 -25.37 -0.20
CA GLU A 269 -14.54 -23.99 -0.65
C GLU A 269 -14.52 -23.07 0.56
N LYS A 270 -13.52 -22.15 0.60
CA LYS A 270 -13.31 -21.25 1.74
C LYS A 270 -12.94 -19.86 1.24
N HIS A 271 -13.78 -18.88 1.48
CA HIS A 271 -13.42 -17.47 1.41
C HIS A 271 -12.87 -16.97 2.77
N SER A 272 -12.08 -15.91 2.76
CA SER A 272 -11.40 -15.39 3.96
C SER A 272 -12.37 -15.10 5.12
N ASP A 273 -13.56 -14.58 4.81
CA ASP A 273 -14.55 -14.16 5.79
C ASP A 273 -15.83 -15.00 5.75
N ASP A 274 -16.02 -15.83 4.73
CA ASP A 274 -17.22 -16.64 4.54
C ASP A 274 -16.87 -18.12 4.45
N TYR A 275 -16.76 -18.75 5.61
CA TYR A 275 -16.41 -20.15 5.73
C TYR A 275 -17.62 -21.05 5.43
N ARG A 276 -17.68 -21.56 4.20
CA ARG A 276 -18.77 -22.43 3.74
C ARG A 276 -18.36 -23.89 3.83
N GLN A 277 -18.72 -24.51 4.97
CA GLN A 277 -18.42 -25.94 5.23
C GLN A 277 -19.24 -26.91 4.39
N ASP A 278 -20.33 -26.45 3.80
CA ASP A 278 -21.26 -27.21 2.97
C ASP A 278 -20.83 -27.30 1.51
N LEU A 279 -19.88 -26.46 1.07
CA LEU A 279 -19.32 -26.52 -0.27
C LEU A 279 -18.00 -27.31 -0.26
N LEU A 280 -18.02 -28.44 -0.96
CA LEU A 280 -16.88 -29.32 -1.08
C LEU A 280 -16.12 -29.02 -2.38
N GLY A 281 -14.87 -28.60 -2.26
CA GLY A 281 -13.96 -28.46 -3.40
C GLY A 281 -13.54 -29.85 -3.93
N ASN A 282 -13.59 -30.05 -5.24
CA ASN A 282 -13.19 -31.26 -5.92
C ASN A 282 -12.52 -30.95 -7.26
N ALA A 283 -12.11 -31.98 -8.01
CA ALA A 283 -11.45 -31.80 -9.30
C ALA A 283 -12.33 -31.06 -10.31
N ASP A 284 -13.63 -31.27 -10.28
CA ASP A 284 -14.55 -30.61 -11.23
C ASP A 284 -14.72 -29.13 -10.91
N SER A 285 -14.79 -28.74 -9.62
CA SER A 285 -14.82 -27.33 -9.20
C SER A 285 -13.51 -26.63 -9.53
N PHE A 286 -12.37 -27.30 -9.36
CA PHE A 286 -11.06 -26.76 -9.75
C PHE A 286 -10.98 -26.51 -11.26
N VAL A 287 -11.29 -27.53 -12.08
CA VAL A 287 -11.27 -27.40 -13.54
C VAL A 287 -12.28 -26.38 -14.02
N GLY A 288 -13.47 -26.34 -13.41
CA GLY A 288 -14.53 -25.38 -13.75
C GLY A 288 -14.09 -23.93 -13.49
N ALA A 289 -13.48 -23.65 -12.35
CA ALA A 289 -12.97 -22.32 -12.03
C ALA A 289 -11.84 -21.89 -12.97
N MET A 290 -10.85 -22.77 -13.22
CA MET A 290 -9.77 -22.49 -14.17
C MET A 290 -10.28 -22.24 -15.59
N ALA A 291 -11.27 -23.01 -16.04
CA ALA A 291 -11.88 -22.84 -17.36
C ALA A 291 -12.68 -21.53 -17.47
N TYR A 292 -13.43 -21.16 -16.42
CA TYR A 292 -14.21 -19.92 -16.37
C TYR A 292 -13.29 -18.70 -16.50
N HIS A 293 -12.26 -18.62 -15.69
CA HIS A 293 -11.33 -17.49 -15.71
C HIS A 293 -10.50 -17.46 -17.00
N GLY A 294 -10.06 -18.62 -17.49
CA GLY A 294 -9.36 -18.72 -18.77
C GLY A 294 -10.19 -18.30 -19.97
N ALA A 295 -11.52 -18.46 -19.92
CA ALA A 295 -12.43 -18.05 -20.98
C ALA A 295 -12.79 -16.55 -20.93
N ASN A 296 -12.80 -15.94 -19.73
CA ASN A 296 -13.25 -14.57 -19.52
C ASN A 296 -12.11 -13.54 -19.52
N MET A 297 -10.86 -13.97 -19.34
CA MET A 297 -9.69 -13.09 -19.48
C MET A 297 -9.10 -13.17 -20.89
N ALA A 298 -8.66 -12.05 -21.46
CA ALA A 298 -7.83 -12.06 -22.64
C ALA A 298 -6.56 -12.89 -22.37
N MET A 299 -6.15 -13.73 -23.32
CA MET A 299 -5.05 -14.68 -23.12
C MET A 299 -3.76 -14.04 -22.56
N PRO A 300 -3.27 -12.87 -23.04
CA PRO A 300 -2.12 -12.20 -22.46
C PRO A 300 -2.33 -11.81 -21.00
N SER A 301 -3.51 -11.28 -20.66
CA SER A 301 -3.84 -10.86 -19.28
C SER A 301 -3.94 -12.06 -18.35
N TRP A 302 -4.52 -13.16 -18.79
CA TRP A 302 -4.63 -14.38 -18.01
C TRP A 302 -3.26 -15.01 -17.73
N LEU A 303 -2.37 -15.05 -18.73
CA LEU A 303 -0.99 -15.55 -18.55
C LEU A 303 -0.17 -14.68 -17.62
N THR A 304 -0.39 -13.36 -17.63
CA THR A 304 0.29 -12.46 -16.70
C THR A 304 -0.30 -12.45 -15.30
N ALA A 305 -1.56 -12.87 -15.13
CA ALA A 305 -2.19 -13.04 -13.81
C ALA A 305 -1.73 -14.31 -13.06
N MET A 306 -1.09 -15.24 -13.72
CA MET A 306 -0.53 -16.45 -13.10
C MET A 306 0.85 -16.20 -12.51
#